data_8f8fc8884058eae55939a8c666238512
#
_entry.id   8f8fc8884058eae55939a8c666238512
#
_cell.length_a   1.000
_cell.length_b   1.000
_cell.length_c   1.000
_cell.angle_alpha   90.00
_cell.angle_beta   90.00
_cell.angle_gamma   90.00
#
_symmetry.space_group_name_H-M   'P 1'
#
loop_
_entity.id
_entity.type
_entity.pdbx_description
1 polymer ?
#
loop_
_entity_poly.entity_id
_entity_poly.type
_entity_poly.pdbx_seq_one_letter_code
_entity_poly.pdbx_strand_id
1 'polypeptide(L)'
;SLVGSEMCIRDSLKEGGEIYAETLTFTIQPQISFTVMDQTNGHVKVMVGGRGDKTLNRSLNRASNDIARQPGSSIKPLAVYGPALDTGTYSLASAIDDAPYYYSGTDAKLVTNFTKGEYRGLMTLREALTVSQNVPAVKILSKLTPQVGYNYLEKFGISTLVSPKNAINGAHDVVQSLALGGMTRGVSNIDMCSAYAAIANKGTYTTVSYTHLT
;
A
#
# COMPACT_ATOMS: atom_id res chain seq x y z
N SER A 1 -14.07 9.80 -7.78
CA SER A 1 -14.51 10.31 -6.48
C SER A 1 -13.70 11.56 -6.14
N LEU A 2 -14.37 12.69 -5.87
CA LEU A 2 -13.77 13.99 -5.53
C LEU A 2 -13.34 14.07 -4.05
N VAL A 3 -12.87 12.98 -3.48
CA VAL A 3 -12.42 12.93 -2.10
C VAL A 3 -11.10 13.70 -1.98
N GLY A 4 -11.14 14.84 -1.28
CA GLY A 4 -9.98 15.70 -1.03
C GLY A 4 -9.89 16.95 -1.91
N SER A 5 -10.97 17.31 -2.62
CA SER A 5 -11.07 18.60 -3.31
C SER A 5 -12.06 19.54 -2.61
N GLU A 6 -11.73 20.80 -2.51
CA GLU A 6 -12.67 21.88 -2.16
C GLU A 6 -13.27 22.44 -3.43
N MET A 7 -14.58 22.70 -3.39
CA MET A 7 -15.31 23.36 -4.45
C MET A 7 -15.51 24.82 -4.03
N CYS A 8 -14.93 25.74 -4.81
CA CYS A 8 -15.22 27.17 -4.69
C CYS A 8 -16.18 27.55 -5.80
N ILE A 9 -17.36 28.05 -5.43
CA ILE A 9 -18.33 28.62 -6.35
C ILE A 9 -18.18 30.15 -6.25
N ARG A 10 -17.95 30.80 -7.39
CA ARG A 10 -18.01 32.25 -7.51
C ARG A 10 -19.17 32.60 -8.42
N ASP A 11 -20.15 33.22 -7.84
CA ASP A 11 -21.30 33.75 -8.56
C ASP A 11 -21.12 35.25 -8.78
N SER A 12 -21.35 35.70 -10.00
CA SER A 12 -21.46 37.11 -10.33
C SER A 12 -22.92 37.43 -10.57
N LEU A 13 -23.48 38.30 -9.72
CA LEU A 13 -24.89 38.71 -9.80
C LEU A 13 -25.04 39.98 -10.67
N LYS A 14 -26.08 40.02 -11.49
CA LYS A 14 -26.57 41.27 -12.10
C LYS A 14 -27.40 42.08 -11.11
N GLU A 15 -27.51 43.33 -11.38
CA GLU A 15 -28.51 44.17 -10.75
C GLU A 15 -29.90 43.57 -10.93
N GLY A 16 -30.55 43.15 -9.84
CA GLY A 16 -31.82 42.39 -9.86
C GLY A 16 -31.71 40.94 -9.38
N GLY A 17 -30.52 40.44 -8.99
CA GLY A 17 -30.38 39.13 -8.35
C GLY A 17 -30.24 37.93 -9.31
N GLU A 18 -30.13 38.16 -10.61
CA GLU A 18 -29.87 37.09 -11.57
C GLU A 18 -28.39 36.68 -11.59
N ILE A 19 -28.11 35.38 -11.66
CA ILE A 19 -26.75 34.86 -11.79
C ILE A 19 -26.22 35.24 -13.17
N TYR A 20 -25.15 36.04 -13.21
CA TYR A 20 -24.52 36.49 -14.43
C TYR A 20 -23.45 35.54 -14.95
N ALA A 21 -22.68 34.98 -14.04
CA ALA A 21 -21.66 33.97 -14.32
C ALA A 21 -21.44 33.09 -13.10
N GLU A 22 -21.26 31.79 -13.30
CA GLU A 22 -20.86 30.82 -12.29
C GLU A 22 -19.50 30.24 -12.68
N THR A 23 -18.53 30.31 -11.79
CA THR A 23 -17.21 29.71 -11.98
C THR A 23 -16.94 28.71 -10.89
N LEU A 24 -16.87 27.41 -11.27
CA LEU A 24 -16.49 26.33 -10.39
C LEU A 24 -14.98 26.10 -10.45
N THR A 25 -14.31 26.27 -9.33
CA THR A 25 -12.90 25.95 -9.21
C THR A 25 -12.72 24.83 -8.20
N PHE A 26 -12.08 23.73 -8.65
CA PHE A 26 -11.73 22.61 -7.79
C PHE A 26 -10.26 22.72 -7.37
N THR A 27 -10.04 22.83 -6.09
CA THR A 27 -8.69 22.82 -5.51
C THR A 27 -8.46 21.47 -4.84
N ILE A 28 -7.43 20.73 -5.28
CA ILE A 28 -7.03 19.47 -4.65
C ILE A 28 -6.46 19.76 -3.26
N GLN A 29 -7.11 19.20 -2.24
CA GLN A 29 -6.66 19.29 -0.85
C GLN A 29 -5.91 18.00 -0.47
N PRO A 30 -4.58 18.03 -0.29
CA PRO A 30 -3.83 16.87 0.19
C PRO A 30 -4.37 16.42 1.55
N GLN A 31 -4.67 15.12 1.66
CA GLN A 31 -5.13 14.51 2.89
C GLN A 31 -4.08 13.56 3.45
N ILE A 32 -4.10 13.36 4.76
CA ILE A 32 -3.21 12.44 5.46
C ILE A 32 -4.05 11.55 6.38
N SER A 33 -3.64 10.29 6.52
CA SER A 33 -4.09 9.42 7.58
C SER A 33 -2.90 8.89 8.36
N PHE A 34 -3.08 8.69 9.65
CA PHE A 34 -2.00 8.30 10.54
C PHE A 34 -2.52 7.38 11.64
N THR A 35 -1.82 6.28 11.90
CA THR A 35 -2.15 5.33 12.98
C THR A 35 -0.89 5.07 13.80
N VAL A 36 -1.04 5.09 15.13
CA VAL A 36 -0.02 4.63 16.08
C VAL A 36 -0.59 3.46 16.86
N MET A 37 0.18 2.40 16.93
CA MET A 37 -0.19 1.15 17.58
C MET A 37 0.90 0.71 18.57
N ASP A 38 0.47 0.12 19.68
CA ASP A 38 1.35 -0.64 20.55
C ASP A 38 1.53 -2.05 19.98
N GLN A 39 2.74 -2.34 19.49
CA GLN A 39 3.03 -3.61 18.83
C GLN A 39 2.94 -4.82 19.75
N THR A 40 3.00 -4.63 21.09
CA THR A 40 3.00 -5.75 22.04
C THR A 40 1.60 -6.32 22.30
N ASN A 41 0.57 -5.50 22.14
CA ASN A 41 -0.82 -5.86 22.47
C ASN A 41 -1.84 -5.50 21.38
N GLY A 42 -1.42 -4.86 20.29
CA GLY A 42 -2.28 -4.47 19.16
C GLY A 42 -3.20 -3.26 19.44
N HIS A 43 -3.01 -2.58 20.57
CA HIS A 43 -3.83 -1.43 20.92
C HIS A 43 -3.49 -0.21 20.07
N VAL A 44 -4.49 0.33 19.38
CA VAL A 44 -4.37 1.60 18.66
C VAL A 44 -4.36 2.74 19.67
N LYS A 45 -3.28 3.50 19.72
CA LYS A 45 -3.09 4.65 20.63
C LYS A 45 -3.53 5.96 19.99
N VAL A 46 -3.34 6.10 18.66
CA VAL A 46 -3.73 7.29 17.90
C VAL A 46 -4.25 6.85 16.55
N MET A 47 -5.34 7.47 16.10
CA MET A 47 -5.87 7.31 14.74
C MET A 47 -6.31 8.68 14.23
N VAL A 48 -5.70 9.14 13.14
CA VAL A 48 -6.05 10.38 12.45
C VAL A 48 -6.51 10.03 11.04
N GLY A 49 -7.74 10.34 10.71
CA GLY A 49 -8.37 9.96 9.43
C GLY A 49 -8.36 11.05 8.37
N GLY A 50 -7.86 12.23 8.67
CA GLY A 50 -7.79 13.35 7.71
C GLY A 50 -7.09 14.57 8.29
N ARG A 51 -6.81 15.54 7.44
CA ARG A 51 -6.21 16.83 7.78
C ARG A 51 -7.31 17.87 8.06
N GLY A 52 -7.03 18.81 8.96
CA GLY A 52 -7.91 19.93 9.31
C GLY A 52 -8.96 19.58 10.36
N ASP A 53 -9.74 20.58 10.74
CA ASP A 53 -10.77 20.43 11.75
C ASP A 53 -11.96 19.59 11.24
N LYS A 54 -12.49 18.77 12.13
CA LYS A 54 -13.65 17.93 11.84
C LYS A 54 -14.93 18.75 11.98
N THR A 55 -15.45 19.23 10.86
CA THR A 55 -16.66 20.08 10.84
C THR A 55 -17.96 19.29 10.81
N LEU A 56 -17.93 18.02 10.42
CA LEU A 56 -19.10 17.15 10.30
C LEU A 56 -18.93 15.86 11.09
N ASN A 57 -20.00 15.42 11.76
CA ASN A 57 -20.06 14.08 12.34
C ASN A 57 -20.04 13.03 11.24
N ARG A 58 -19.41 11.87 11.50
CA ARG A 58 -19.26 10.76 10.54
C ARG A 58 -18.49 11.14 9.26
N SER A 59 -17.56 12.10 9.34
CA SER A 59 -16.64 12.37 8.24
C SER A 59 -15.75 11.16 7.94
N LEU A 60 -15.30 11.06 6.68
CA LEU A 60 -14.48 9.94 6.20
C LEU A 60 -13.22 9.77 7.03
N ASN A 61 -13.05 8.61 7.64
CA ASN A 61 -11.82 8.20 8.33
C ASN A 61 -10.94 7.41 7.36
N ARG A 62 -9.90 8.04 6.82
CA ARG A 62 -8.97 7.41 5.87
C ARG A 62 -7.99 6.43 6.50
N ALA A 63 -7.95 6.35 7.83
CA ALA A 63 -7.13 5.38 8.55
C ALA A 63 -7.86 4.04 8.78
N SER A 64 -9.21 4.00 8.63
CA SER A 64 -10.02 2.80 8.81
C SER A 64 -9.85 1.78 7.67
N ASN A 65 -10.37 0.58 7.91
CA ASN A 65 -10.33 -0.52 6.92
C ASN A 65 -11.18 -0.26 5.67
N ASP A 66 -12.10 0.69 5.71
CA ASP A 66 -12.96 1.04 4.58
C ASP A 66 -12.22 1.74 3.44
N ILE A 67 -11.04 2.30 3.74
CA ILE A 67 -10.23 3.06 2.79
C ILE A 67 -8.90 2.37 2.56
N ALA A 68 -8.78 1.74 1.40
CA ALA A 68 -7.55 1.12 0.95
C ALA A 68 -6.85 1.95 -0.13
N ARG A 69 -5.52 1.91 -0.14
CA ARG A 69 -4.66 2.57 -1.13
C ARG A 69 -3.56 1.61 -1.57
N GLN A 70 -3.04 1.82 -2.78
CA GLN A 70 -1.89 1.05 -3.25
C GLN A 70 -0.68 1.30 -2.34
N PRO A 71 -0.12 0.27 -1.69
CA PRO A 71 0.97 0.44 -0.74
C PRO A 71 2.31 0.75 -1.42
N GLY A 72 2.43 0.46 -2.72
CA GLY A 72 3.68 0.61 -3.44
C GLY A 72 4.79 -0.21 -2.79
N SER A 73 6.02 0.31 -2.84
CA SER A 73 7.20 -0.40 -2.33
C SER A 73 7.20 -0.69 -0.83
N SER A 74 6.29 -0.07 -0.04
CA SER A 74 6.17 -0.40 1.37
C SER A 74 5.66 -1.82 1.62
N ILE A 75 5.12 -2.50 0.63
CA ILE A 75 4.72 -3.91 0.73
C ILE A 75 5.92 -4.88 0.66
N LYS A 76 7.06 -4.48 0.11
CA LYS A 76 8.21 -5.34 -0.16
C LYS A 76 8.71 -6.12 1.07
N PRO A 77 8.87 -5.48 2.25
CA PRO A 77 9.27 -6.20 3.46
C PRO A 77 8.29 -7.32 3.85
N LEU A 78 6.99 -7.09 3.65
CA LEU A 78 5.92 -8.00 4.07
C LEU A 78 5.67 -9.14 3.08
N ALA A 79 5.63 -8.85 1.79
CA ALA A 79 5.26 -9.81 0.75
C ALA A 79 6.46 -10.51 0.10
N VAL A 80 7.68 -9.95 0.22
CA VAL A 80 8.85 -10.43 -0.52
C VAL A 80 9.99 -10.79 0.41
N TYR A 81 10.57 -9.81 1.11
CA TYR A 81 11.81 -10.00 1.86
C TYR A 81 11.60 -10.80 3.15
N GLY A 82 10.52 -10.53 3.89
CA GLY A 82 10.14 -11.32 5.07
C GLY A 82 9.95 -12.80 4.72
N PRO A 83 9.07 -13.13 3.76
CA PRO A 83 8.93 -14.50 3.27
C PRO A 83 10.24 -15.15 2.78
N ALA A 84 11.07 -14.39 2.06
CA ALA A 84 12.35 -14.89 1.54
C ALA A 84 13.32 -15.32 2.66
N LEU A 85 13.35 -14.56 3.74
CA LEU A 85 14.18 -14.85 4.90
C LEU A 85 13.60 -15.95 5.77
N ASP A 86 12.29 -15.91 6.04
CA ASP A 86 11.61 -16.85 6.93
C ASP A 86 11.58 -18.27 6.35
N THR A 87 11.41 -18.41 5.03
CA THR A 87 11.48 -19.71 4.35
C THR A 87 12.90 -20.25 4.20
N GLY A 88 13.93 -19.48 4.55
CA GLY A 88 15.33 -19.84 4.35
C GLY A 88 15.76 -19.88 2.89
N THR A 89 14.92 -19.44 1.95
CA THR A 89 15.27 -19.43 0.51
C THR A 89 16.39 -18.44 0.21
N TYR A 90 16.45 -17.36 0.98
CA TYR A 90 17.48 -16.32 0.89
C TYR A 90 17.95 -15.91 2.29
N SER A 91 19.15 -15.37 2.34
CA SER A 91 19.71 -14.62 3.47
C SER A 91 19.92 -13.16 3.07
N LEU A 92 20.15 -12.28 4.03
CA LEU A 92 20.47 -10.87 3.72
C LEU A 92 21.75 -10.69 2.90
N ALA A 93 22.66 -11.69 2.94
CA ALA A 93 23.90 -11.73 2.15
C ALA A 93 23.74 -12.43 0.80
N SER A 94 22.59 -13.05 0.52
CA SER A 94 22.37 -13.71 -0.78
C SER A 94 22.45 -12.70 -1.90
N ALA A 95 23.16 -13.08 -2.98
CA ALA A 95 23.26 -12.26 -4.17
C ALA A 95 22.02 -12.37 -5.04
N ILE A 96 21.58 -11.25 -5.57
CA ILE A 96 20.50 -11.12 -6.54
C ILE A 96 20.94 -10.18 -7.65
N ASP A 97 20.61 -10.52 -8.89
CA ASP A 97 20.97 -9.71 -10.05
C ASP A 97 19.87 -8.70 -10.38
N ASP A 98 20.22 -7.42 -10.38
CA ASP A 98 19.39 -6.32 -10.86
C ASP A 98 19.73 -6.04 -12.33
N ALA A 99 19.12 -6.82 -13.22
CA ALA A 99 19.26 -6.74 -14.68
C ALA A 99 17.86 -6.82 -15.33
N PRO A 100 17.70 -6.45 -16.61
CA PRO A 100 16.42 -6.48 -17.29
C PRO A 100 15.64 -7.77 -17.03
N TYR A 101 14.40 -7.63 -16.58
CA TYR A 101 13.52 -8.74 -16.21
C TYR A 101 12.08 -8.45 -16.65
N TYR A 102 11.40 -9.44 -17.16
CA TYR A 102 10.03 -9.31 -17.65
C TYR A 102 9.07 -10.10 -16.75
N TYR A 103 7.88 -9.56 -16.56
CA TYR A 103 6.78 -10.33 -15.96
C TYR A 103 6.47 -11.57 -16.80
N SER A 104 6.06 -12.64 -16.16
CA SER A 104 5.60 -13.85 -16.87
C SER A 104 4.22 -13.61 -17.50
N GLY A 105 3.97 -14.19 -18.66
CA GLY A 105 2.68 -14.12 -19.36
C GLY A 105 2.82 -13.74 -20.83
N THR A 106 1.68 -13.71 -21.54
CA THR A 106 1.62 -13.41 -22.99
C THR A 106 2.01 -11.97 -23.31
N ASP A 107 1.71 -11.02 -22.41
CA ASP A 107 2.06 -9.59 -22.52
C ASP A 107 3.21 -9.25 -21.59
N ALA A 108 4.34 -9.93 -21.74
CA ALA A 108 5.50 -9.77 -20.89
C ALA A 108 5.99 -8.33 -20.86
N LYS A 109 5.61 -7.58 -19.81
CA LYS A 109 6.06 -6.20 -19.59
C LYS A 109 7.39 -6.18 -18.85
N LEU A 110 8.28 -5.26 -19.25
CA LEU A 110 9.54 -5.03 -18.54
C LEU A 110 9.28 -4.49 -17.14
N VAL A 111 9.91 -5.10 -16.15
CA VAL A 111 9.95 -4.56 -14.78
C VAL A 111 10.93 -3.38 -14.76
N THR A 112 10.46 -2.21 -14.34
CA THR A 112 11.30 -1.00 -14.30
C THR A 112 11.64 -0.63 -12.86
N ASN A 113 12.90 -0.26 -12.63
CA ASN A 113 13.32 0.39 -11.40
C ASN A 113 12.81 1.84 -11.33
N PHE A 114 13.01 2.50 -10.18
CA PHE A 114 12.60 3.90 -9.99
C PHE A 114 13.25 4.81 -11.06
N THR A 115 14.56 4.65 -11.27
CA THR A 115 15.25 5.26 -12.42
C THR A 115 15.14 4.33 -13.62
N LYS A 116 14.33 4.74 -14.60
CA LYS A 116 14.09 3.92 -15.79
C LYS A 116 15.38 3.64 -16.55
N GLY A 117 15.58 2.37 -16.92
CA GLY A 117 16.72 1.94 -17.71
C GLY A 117 18.03 1.79 -16.93
N GLU A 118 18.05 2.10 -15.64
CA GLU A 118 19.22 1.88 -14.79
C GLU A 118 19.12 0.57 -14.02
N TYR A 119 20.18 -0.20 -14.07
CA TYR A 119 20.33 -1.46 -13.35
C TYR A 119 21.68 -1.45 -12.61
N ARG A 120 21.68 -2.03 -11.41
CA ARG A 120 22.86 -2.04 -10.54
C ARG A 120 23.71 -3.29 -10.66
N GLY A 121 23.23 -4.29 -11.43
CA GLY A 121 23.89 -5.59 -11.54
C GLY A 121 23.76 -6.41 -10.27
N LEU A 122 24.79 -7.19 -9.99
CA LEU A 122 24.80 -8.10 -8.84
C LEU A 122 24.88 -7.32 -7.52
N MET A 123 23.93 -7.56 -6.62
CA MET A 123 23.83 -6.91 -5.33
C MET A 123 23.32 -7.89 -4.25
N THR A 124 23.49 -7.55 -2.98
CA THR A 124 22.96 -8.36 -1.88
C THR A 124 21.45 -8.08 -1.67
N LEU A 125 20.75 -9.03 -1.05
CA LEU A 125 19.36 -8.82 -0.63
C LEU A 125 19.20 -7.57 0.24
N ARG A 126 20.15 -7.35 1.16
CA ARG A 126 20.16 -6.16 2.04
C ARG A 126 20.23 -4.86 1.24
N GLU A 127 21.14 -4.79 0.29
CA GLU A 127 21.27 -3.62 -0.59
C GLU A 127 20.00 -3.41 -1.42
N ALA A 128 19.47 -4.47 -2.03
CA ALA A 128 18.25 -4.41 -2.83
C ALA A 128 17.05 -3.86 -2.04
N LEU A 129 16.91 -4.28 -0.76
CA LEU A 129 15.89 -3.75 0.14
C LEU A 129 16.18 -2.28 0.51
N THR A 130 17.41 -1.96 0.88
CA THR A 130 17.81 -0.61 1.33
C THR A 130 17.53 0.46 0.28
N VAL A 131 17.83 0.17 -0.98
CA VAL A 131 17.58 1.09 -2.10
C VAL A 131 16.25 0.85 -2.79
N SER A 132 15.46 -0.09 -2.27
CA SER A 132 14.10 -0.40 -2.76
C SER A 132 14.05 -0.75 -4.25
N GLN A 133 15.03 -1.51 -4.78
CA GLN A 133 15.03 -1.95 -6.17
C GLN A 133 13.80 -2.81 -6.50
N ASN A 134 13.24 -2.59 -7.70
CA ASN A 134 12.03 -3.27 -8.13
C ASN A 134 12.33 -4.64 -8.74
N VAL A 135 13.31 -4.70 -9.62
CA VAL A 135 13.66 -5.94 -10.34
C VAL A 135 14.04 -7.07 -9.37
N PRO A 136 14.95 -6.85 -8.38
CA PRO A 136 15.22 -7.86 -7.37
C PRO A 136 13.98 -8.32 -6.61
N ALA A 137 13.09 -7.39 -6.20
CA ALA A 137 11.87 -7.74 -5.48
C ALA A 137 10.95 -8.66 -6.29
N VAL A 138 10.74 -8.35 -7.58
CA VAL A 138 9.92 -9.19 -8.46
C VAL A 138 10.57 -10.54 -8.71
N LYS A 139 11.88 -10.60 -8.93
CA LYS A 139 12.64 -11.86 -9.11
C LYS A 139 12.50 -12.75 -7.88
N ILE A 140 12.67 -12.20 -6.68
CA ILE A 140 12.54 -12.94 -5.40
C ILE A 140 11.13 -13.51 -5.27
N LEU A 141 10.09 -12.67 -5.44
CA LEU A 141 8.70 -13.13 -5.34
C LEU A 141 8.38 -14.18 -6.41
N SER A 142 8.89 -14.03 -7.62
CA SER A 142 8.72 -15.03 -8.69
C SER A 142 9.36 -16.37 -8.33
N LYS A 143 10.50 -16.37 -7.65
CA LYS A 143 11.19 -17.58 -7.17
C LYS A 143 10.44 -18.24 -6.01
N LEU A 144 9.91 -17.45 -5.08
CA LEU A 144 9.08 -17.91 -3.95
C LEU A 144 7.69 -18.36 -4.41
N THR A 145 7.19 -17.87 -5.50
CA THR A 145 5.83 -17.82 -6.03
C THR A 145 4.98 -16.69 -5.43
N PRO A 146 4.12 -16.05 -6.22
CA PRO A 146 3.20 -15.02 -5.74
C PRO A 146 2.25 -15.50 -4.62
N GLN A 147 1.91 -16.79 -4.62
CA GLN A 147 1.06 -17.40 -3.58
C GLN A 147 1.71 -17.32 -2.19
N VAL A 148 3.03 -17.50 -2.11
CA VAL A 148 3.75 -17.38 -0.83
C VAL A 148 3.63 -15.95 -0.29
N GLY A 149 3.91 -14.94 -1.12
CA GLY A 149 3.75 -13.54 -0.72
C GLY A 149 2.32 -13.21 -0.27
N TYR A 150 1.32 -13.68 -1.01
CA TYR A 150 -0.09 -13.55 -0.66
C TYR A 150 -0.40 -14.16 0.72
N ASN A 151 0.02 -15.41 0.98
CA ASN A 151 -0.22 -16.11 2.24
C ASN A 151 0.44 -15.41 3.44
N TYR A 152 1.61 -14.78 3.23
CA TYR A 152 2.26 -13.99 4.28
C TYR A 152 1.49 -12.71 4.58
N LEU A 153 0.95 -12.04 3.56
CA LEU A 153 0.09 -10.86 3.78
C LEU A 153 -1.20 -11.22 4.54
N GLU A 154 -1.80 -12.39 4.28
CA GLU A 154 -2.91 -12.91 5.08
C GLU A 154 -2.51 -13.10 6.56
N LYS A 155 -1.34 -13.72 6.81
CA LYS A 155 -0.79 -13.90 8.17
C LYS A 155 -0.50 -12.57 8.87
N PHE A 156 -0.12 -11.55 8.13
CA PHE A 156 0.07 -10.18 8.62
C PHE A 156 -1.25 -9.41 8.82
N GLY A 157 -2.40 -10.04 8.58
CA GLY A 157 -3.71 -9.46 8.84
C GLY A 157 -4.20 -8.46 7.79
N ILE A 158 -3.65 -8.47 6.58
CA ILE A 158 -4.15 -7.62 5.48
C ILE A 158 -5.54 -8.10 5.06
N SER A 159 -6.56 -7.33 5.39
CA SER A 159 -7.98 -7.70 5.22
C SER A 159 -8.52 -7.48 3.80
N THR A 160 -7.83 -6.70 2.99
CA THR A 160 -8.29 -6.25 1.67
C THR A 160 -7.86 -7.15 0.53
N LEU A 161 -7.14 -8.23 0.81
CA LEU A 161 -6.63 -9.18 -0.19
C LEU A 161 -7.72 -9.84 -1.01
N VAL A 162 -7.49 -9.94 -2.31
CA VAL A 162 -8.39 -10.59 -3.27
C VAL A 162 -7.76 -11.89 -3.76
N SER A 163 -8.37 -13.02 -3.38
CA SER A 163 -7.94 -14.34 -3.84
C SER A 163 -8.37 -14.61 -5.29
N PRO A 164 -7.74 -15.56 -6.00
CA PRO A 164 -8.17 -15.96 -7.34
C PRO A 164 -9.63 -16.45 -7.41
N LYS A 165 -10.13 -17.05 -6.32
CA LYS A 165 -11.53 -17.52 -6.23
C LYS A 165 -12.53 -16.36 -6.17
N ASN A 166 -12.13 -15.24 -5.61
CA ASN A 166 -12.96 -14.05 -5.40
C ASN A 166 -12.50 -12.89 -6.31
N ALA A 167 -11.90 -13.21 -7.45
CA ALA A 167 -11.37 -12.22 -8.39
C ALA A 167 -12.42 -11.17 -8.78
N ILE A 168 -12.03 -9.91 -8.81
CA ILE A 168 -12.88 -8.77 -9.17
C ILE A 168 -12.57 -8.41 -10.63
N ASN A 169 -13.52 -8.66 -11.51
CA ASN A 169 -13.32 -8.48 -12.97
C ASN A 169 -12.05 -9.20 -13.48
N GLY A 170 -11.77 -10.40 -12.95
CA GLY A 170 -10.58 -11.19 -13.27
C GLY A 170 -9.29 -10.76 -12.54
N ALA A 171 -9.31 -9.65 -11.79
CA ALA A 171 -8.15 -9.19 -11.02
C ALA A 171 -8.10 -9.85 -9.64
N HIS A 172 -6.92 -10.30 -9.24
CA HIS A 172 -6.61 -10.88 -7.93
C HIS A 172 -5.16 -10.57 -7.53
N ASP A 173 -4.81 -10.82 -6.26
CA ASP A 173 -3.51 -10.40 -5.71
C ASP A 173 -2.42 -11.48 -5.73
N VAL A 174 -2.72 -12.70 -6.24
CA VAL A 174 -1.71 -13.75 -6.44
C VAL A 174 -1.01 -13.55 -7.78
N VAL A 175 -0.26 -12.46 -7.89
CA VAL A 175 0.44 -12.00 -9.11
C VAL A 175 1.82 -11.46 -8.80
N GLN A 176 2.72 -11.45 -9.80
CA GLN A 176 4.10 -10.96 -9.61
C GLN A 176 4.15 -9.46 -9.23
N SER A 177 3.18 -8.64 -9.69
CA SER A 177 3.11 -7.22 -9.36
C SER A 177 2.83 -6.95 -7.88
N LEU A 178 2.38 -7.97 -7.11
CA LEU A 178 2.28 -7.91 -5.65
C LEU A 178 3.60 -7.49 -5.01
N ALA A 179 4.74 -7.91 -5.58
CA ALA A 179 6.08 -7.51 -5.12
C ALA A 179 6.28 -6.00 -5.04
N LEU A 180 5.55 -5.24 -5.84
CA LEU A 180 5.66 -3.77 -5.95
C LEU A 180 4.43 -3.04 -5.38
N GLY A 181 3.53 -3.77 -4.75
CA GLY A 181 2.29 -3.23 -4.19
C GLY A 181 1.19 -3.00 -5.21
N GLY A 182 1.28 -3.63 -6.40
CA GLY A 182 0.18 -3.68 -7.36
C GLY A 182 -0.89 -4.65 -6.89
N MET A 183 -1.89 -4.13 -6.16
CA MET A 183 -2.97 -4.91 -5.54
C MET A 183 -4.33 -4.50 -6.11
N THR A 184 -5.27 -5.42 -6.08
CA THR A 184 -6.63 -5.19 -6.62
C THR A 184 -7.36 -4.07 -5.87
N ARG A 185 -7.34 -4.11 -4.55
CA ARG A 185 -7.97 -3.09 -3.68
C ARG A 185 -6.95 -2.15 -3.01
N GLY A 186 -5.70 -2.58 -2.87
CA GLY A 186 -4.70 -1.92 -2.03
C GLY A 186 -4.80 -2.36 -0.56
N VAL A 187 -4.25 -1.56 0.36
CA VAL A 187 -4.17 -1.86 1.80
C VAL A 187 -4.68 -0.65 2.59
N SER A 188 -5.37 -0.90 3.70
CA SER A 188 -5.78 0.14 4.64
C SER A 188 -4.57 0.62 5.48
N ASN A 189 -4.65 1.86 5.97
CA ASN A 189 -3.59 2.41 6.83
C ASN A 189 -3.42 1.58 8.12
N ILE A 190 -4.52 1.15 8.73
CA ILE A 190 -4.49 0.37 9.96
C ILE A 190 -3.93 -1.04 9.74
N ASP A 191 -4.27 -1.72 8.64
CA ASP A 191 -3.71 -3.04 8.32
C ASP A 191 -2.20 -2.95 8.08
N MET A 192 -1.74 -1.93 7.35
CA MET A 192 -0.33 -1.71 7.12
C MET A 192 0.42 -1.44 8.44
N CYS A 193 -0.14 -0.61 9.33
CA CYS A 193 0.42 -0.35 10.65
C CYS A 193 0.54 -1.65 11.47
N SER A 194 -0.51 -2.47 11.47
CA SER A 194 -0.55 -3.75 12.18
C SER A 194 0.46 -4.76 11.62
N ALA A 195 0.60 -4.84 10.31
CA ALA A 195 1.56 -5.73 9.66
C ALA A 195 3.01 -5.36 10.02
N TYR A 196 3.34 -4.07 10.05
CA TYR A 196 4.65 -3.60 10.50
C TYR A 196 4.86 -3.75 12.01
N ALA A 197 3.78 -3.62 12.81
CA ALA A 197 3.83 -3.90 14.24
C ALA A 197 4.23 -5.36 14.51
N ALA A 198 3.78 -6.31 13.70
CA ALA A 198 4.20 -7.71 13.80
C ALA A 198 5.72 -7.88 13.58
N ILE A 199 6.32 -7.17 12.62
CA ILE A 199 7.78 -7.18 12.43
C ILE A 199 8.49 -6.63 13.67
N ALA A 200 8.03 -5.48 14.21
CA ALA A 200 8.58 -4.87 15.41
C ALA A 200 8.41 -5.77 16.64
N ASN A 201 7.37 -6.61 16.66
CA ASN A 201 7.08 -7.60 17.71
C ASN A 201 7.70 -8.97 17.41
N LYS A 202 8.89 -9.00 16.83
CA LYS A 202 9.69 -10.22 16.55
C LYS A 202 8.95 -11.28 15.71
N GLY A 203 8.10 -10.83 14.77
CA GLY A 203 7.31 -11.70 13.91
C GLY A 203 5.97 -12.15 14.49
N THR A 204 5.61 -11.69 15.68
CA THR A 204 4.33 -12.05 16.31
C THR A 204 3.26 -11.03 15.94
N TYR A 205 2.27 -11.47 15.16
CA TYR A 205 1.08 -10.67 14.84
C TYR A 205 0.14 -10.61 16.05
N THR A 206 -0.32 -9.41 16.38
CA THR A 206 -1.31 -9.15 17.43
C THR A 206 -2.55 -8.54 16.80
N THR A 207 -3.71 -9.09 17.10
CA THR A 207 -4.98 -8.58 16.56
C THR A 207 -5.19 -7.13 16.96
N VAL A 208 -5.55 -6.31 15.98
CA VAL A 208 -5.86 -4.90 16.20
C VAL A 208 -7.02 -4.74 17.18
N SER A 209 -6.81 -3.96 18.22
CA SER A 209 -7.85 -3.61 19.20
C SER A 209 -7.91 -2.11 19.37
N TYR A 210 -9.09 -1.55 19.15
CA TYR A 210 -9.40 -0.16 19.51
C TYR A 210 -10.73 -0.13 20.26
N THR A 211 -10.69 0.30 21.50
CA THR A 211 -11.87 0.68 22.23
C THR A 211 -12.17 2.12 21.86
N HIS A 212 -13.37 2.35 21.34
CA HIS A 212 -13.96 3.64 20.96
C HIS A 212 -13.10 4.87 21.22
N LEU A 213 -12.42 5.36 20.16
CA LEU A 213 -11.97 6.73 20.13
C LEU A 213 -13.20 7.57 19.78
N THR A 214 -13.89 8.04 20.82
CA THR A 214 -14.97 9.03 20.69
C THR A 214 -14.42 10.38 20.27
#